data_809cc6cb286b1e8a5af3637e4e61aa99
#
_entry.id   809cc6cb286b1e8a5af3637e4e61aa99
#
_cell.length_a   1.000
_cell.length_b   1.000
_cell.length_c   1.000
_cell.angle_alpha   90.00
_cell.angle_beta   90.00
_cell.angle_gamma   90.00
#
_symmetry.space_group_name_H-M   'P 1'
#
loop_
_entity.id
_entity.type
_entity.pdbx_description
1 polymer ?
#
loop_
_entity_poly.entity_id
_entity_poly.type
_entity_poly.pdbx_seq_one_letter_code
_entity_poly.pdbx_strand_id
1 'polypeptide(L)'
;MNLLIVDDEIVTTQVLEEQLDRALLSIDQIYVAYNTSMARDILQKNKVELILCDIEMPKENGIHFLEWVREQKIQTEVIFLTSHEKFEYAYGAVQNGAANYLLKPIDMNKINQALLRVTEKIAWKQKTEEIREYWKIGKRKMVRYFWTRVLLEPGVQKQGLEEEIKQQGIEEEIQEKYCVVILHFASGKMDFGKEKEQESIYKFAMENILAEAFTEKIRMENVICWEENKGTYLGILSEFSERETKERAAQVRNIFEKYFPDVLQIGYISPSVPFYEAGLEKEKIMEYDKTHIYDEGEIKEFMALLREKEASGHILDEDYILQCLNKGSRVSTLEYLQKTLQHVKQTMHSVEGFRNFQVELTQLVSKYLHDKKENMNSVIRDPIYLQLDMNAVKSEFSMVQWMTWLMNKVFDLTQEERK
;
A
#
# COMPACT_ATOMS: atom_id res chain seq x y z
N MET A 1 -14.30 -8.23 32.96
CA MET A 1 -15.53 -8.31 32.17
C MET A 1 -16.70 -7.69 32.92
N ASN A 2 -17.77 -7.28 32.20
CA ASN A 2 -18.95 -6.65 32.80
C ASN A 2 -20.13 -7.62 32.85
N LEU A 3 -20.85 -7.59 33.95
CA LEU A 3 -22.06 -8.39 34.22
C LEU A 3 -23.29 -7.47 34.24
N LEU A 4 -24.39 -7.88 33.63
CA LEU A 4 -25.71 -7.25 33.76
C LEU A 4 -26.64 -8.21 34.49
N ILE A 5 -27.24 -7.75 35.57
CA ILE A 5 -28.29 -8.46 36.30
C ILE A 5 -29.64 -7.86 35.90
N VAL A 6 -30.57 -8.70 35.44
CA VAL A 6 -31.91 -8.29 35.01
C VAL A 6 -32.94 -9.08 35.77
N ASP A 7 -33.64 -8.43 36.69
CA ASP A 7 -34.67 -9.06 37.55
C ASP A 7 -35.59 -7.94 38.06
N ASP A 8 -36.92 -8.10 38.01
CA ASP A 8 -37.86 -7.10 38.48
C ASP A 8 -37.98 -7.05 40.02
N GLU A 9 -37.45 -8.09 40.72
CA GLU A 9 -37.36 -8.12 42.16
C GLU A 9 -36.11 -7.38 42.66
N ILE A 10 -36.27 -6.17 43.20
CA ILE A 10 -35.16 -5.34 43.71
C ILE A 10 -34.33 -6.09 44.76
N VAL A 11 -34.98 -6.87 45.65
CA VAL A 11 -34.26 -7.63 46.68
C VAL A 11 -33.37 -8.70 46.07
N THR A 12 -33.81 -9.38 45.03
CA THR A 12 -33.06 -10.40 44.31
C THR A 12 -31.81 -9.79 43.65
N THR A 13 -31.97 -8.62 42.97
CA THR A 13 -30.82 -7.93 42.34
C THR A 13 -29.80 -7.48 43.38
N GLN A 14 -30.22 -6.94 44.54
CA GLN A 14 -29.33 -6.53 45.62
C GLN A 14 -28.53 -7.69 46.19
N VAL A 15 -29.23 -8.81 46.51
CA VAL A 15 -28.57 -10.02 47.03
C VAL A 15 -27.53 -10.55 46.06
N LEU A 16 -27.86 -10.59 44.74
CA LEU A 16 -26.92 -11.02 43.72
C LEU A 16 -25.73 -10.06 43.64
N GLU A 17 -25.96 -8.76 43.62
CA GLU A 17 -24.90 -7.75 43.50
C GLU A 17 -23.93 -7.80 44.70
N GLU A 18 -24.45 -8.02 45.91
CA GLU A 18 -23.67 -8.05 47.18
C GLU A 18 -22.93 -9.37 47.39
N GLN A 19 -23.53 -10.51 46.99
CA GLN A 19 -23.01 -11.85 47.32
C GLN A 19 -22.21 -12.51 46.20
N LEU A 20 -22.18 -11.94 45.00
CA LEU A 20 -21.32 -12.44 43.93
C LEU A 20 -19.85 -12.19 44.23
N ASP A 21 -19.03 -13.23 44.08
CA ASP A 21 -17.58 -13.12 44.24
C ASP A 21 -16.96 -12.50 42.96
N ARG A 22 -16.90 -11.17 42.96
CA ARG A 22 -16.37 -10.39 41.81
C ARG A 22 -14.93 -10.75 41.46
N ALA A 23 -14.12 -11.06 42.51
CA ALA A 23 -12.71 -11.38 42.30
C ALA A 23 -12.55 -12.75 41.63
N LEU A 24 -13.25 -13.77 42.14
CA LEU A 24 -13.26 -15.12 41.58
C LEU A 24 -13.76 -15.12 40.12
N LEU A 25 -14.79 -14.31 39.83
CA LEU A 25 -15.45 -14.25 38.53
C LEU A 25 -14.79 -13.25 37.58
N SER A 26 -13.76 -12.53 37.99
CA SER A 26 -13.10 -11.47 37.21
C SER A 26 -14.10 -10.44 36.67
N ILE A 27 -15.05 -10.01 37.51
CA ILE A 27 -16.06 -9.00 37.16
C ILE A 27 -15.56 -7.61 37.53
N ASP A 28 -15.42 -6.72 36.54
CA ASP A 28 -15.01 -5.34 36.73
C ASP A 28 -16.18 -4.47 37.15
N GLN A 29 -17.32 -4.60 36.47
CA GLN A 29 -18.52 -3.82 36.71
C GLN A 29 -19.78 -4.69 36.70
N ILE A 30 -20.70 -4.42 37.63
CA ILE A 30 -22.05 -4.98 37.64
C ILE A 30 -23.03 -3.85 37.32
N TYR A 31 -23.86 -4.08 36.31
CA TYR A 31 -25.02 -3.27 35.96
C TYR A 31 -26.28 -3.96 36.43
N VAL A 32 -27.28 -3.19 36.87
CA VAL A 32 -28.57 -3.72 37.33
C VAL A 32 -29.69 -3.10 36.51
N ALA A 33 -30.61 -3.92 36.03
CA ALA A 33 -31.81 -3.52 35.34
C ALA A 33 -33.05 -4.22 35.93
N TYR A 34 -34.11 -3.48 36.16
CA TYR A 34 -35.35 -4.00 36.74
C TYR A 34 -36.40 -4.36 35.67
N ASN A 35 -36.06 -4.30 34.45
CA ASN A 35 -36.88 -4.71 33.30
C ASN A 35 -36.05 -4.77 32.03
N THR A 36 -36.60 -5.37 30.99
CA THR A 36 -35.93 -5.53 29.67
C THR A 36 -35.64 -4.21 28.96
N SER A 37 -36.48 -3.17 29.14
CA SER A 37 -36.24 -1.86 28.55
C SER A 37 -34.98 -1.20 29.10
N MET A 38 -34.81 -1.21 30.42
CA MET A 38 -33.61 -0.71 31.10
C MET A 38 -32.37 -1.53 30.71
N ALA A 39 -32.52 -2.85 30.58
CA ALA A 39 -31.44 -3.74 30.15
C ALA A 39 -30.97 -3.40 28.73
N ARG A 40 -31.91 -3.10 27.80
CA ARG A 40 -31.57 -2.65 26.44
C ARG A 40 -30.78 -1.34 26.43
N ASP A 41 -31.22 -0.36 27.22
CA ASP A 41 -30.53 0.94 27.33
C ASP A 41 -29.09 0.76 27.85
N ILE A 42 -28.87 -0.16 28.78
CA ILE A 42 -27.53 -0.48 29.30
C ILE A 42 -26.67 -1.14 28.23
N LEU A 43 -27.22 -2.13 27.50
CA LEU A 43 -26.51 -2.85 26.43
C LEU A 43 -26.15 -1.95 25.24
N GLN A 44 -26.92 -0.91 24.95
CA GLN A 44 -26.61 0.06 23.89
C GLN A 44 -25.46 1.00 24.27
N LYS A 45 -25.25 1.25 25.56
CA LYS A 45 -24.27 2.23 26.05
C LYS A 45 -22.99 1.58 26.59
N ASN A 46 -23.04 0.31 26.95
CA ASN A 46 -21.96 -0.38 27.63
C ASN A 46 -21.72 -1.74 26.99
N LYS A 47 -20.46 -2.15 26.99
CA LYS A 47 -20.09 -3.51 26.61
C LYS A 47 -20.35 -4.42 27.82
N VAL A 48 -21.20 -5.43 27.65
CA VAL A 48 -21.55 -6.42 28.66
C VAL A 48 -21.26 -7.81 28.08
N GLU A 49 -20.41 -8.55 28.76
CA GLU A 49 -20.00 -9.89 28.32
C GLU A 49 -20.91 -11.00 28.89
N LEU A 50 -21.59 -10.76 30.02
CA LEU A 50 -22.42 -11.74 30.69
C LEU A 50 -23.69 -11.10 31.23
N ILE A 51 -24.82 -11.75 31.00
CA ILE A 51 -26.14 -11.36 31.55
C ILE A 51 -26.65 -12.47 32.44
N LEU A 52 -27.09 -12.11 33.62
CA LEU A 52 -27.88 -12.95 34.52
C LEU A 52 -29.31 -12.40 34.51
N CYS A 53 -30.25 -13.14 33.94
CA CYS A 53 -31.59 -12.63 33.63
C CYS A 53 -32.69 -13.50 34.24
N ASP A 54 -33.64 -12.89 34.92
CA ASP A 54 -34.91 -13.57 35.25
C ASP A 54 -35.71 -13.83 33.96
N ILE A 55 -36.39 -14.96 33.91
CA ILE A 55 -37.30 -15.27 32.81
C ILE A 55 -38.65 -14.59 33.01
N GLU A 56 -39.18 -14.59 34.19
CA GLU A 56 -40.55 -14.15 34.51
C GLU A 56 -40.57 -12.70 34.98
N MET A 57 -40.58 -11.77 34.05
CA MET A 57 -40.69 -10.35 34.32
C MET A 57 -41.98 -9.77 33.78
N PRO A 58 -42.56 -8.72 34.41
CA PRO A 58 -43.73 -8.03 33.90
C PRO A 58 -43.50 -7.42 32.52
N LYS A 59 -44.52 -7.48 31.65
CA LYS A 59 -44.57 -6.94 30.28
C LYS A 59 -43.78 -7.73 29.24
N GLU A 60 -42.59 -8.17 29.50
CA GLU A 60 -41.76 -8.92 28.58
C GLU A 60 -40.89 -9.95 29.35
N ASN A 61 -40.89 -11.19 28.88
CA ASN A 61 -40.10 -12.22 29.51
C ASN A 61 -38.64 -12.22 29.07
N GLY A 62 -37.76 -12.82 29.85
CA GLY A 62 -36.32 -12.88 29.60
C GLY A 62 -35.97 -13.61 28.27
N ILE A 63 -36.81 -14.55 27.80
CA ILE A 63 -36.55 -15.28 26.54
C ILE A 63 -36.71 -14.35 25.37
N HIS A 64 -37.77 -13.54 25.27
CA HIS A 64 -37.95 -12.55 24.24
C HIS A 64 -36.85 -11.47 24.28
N PHE A 65 -36.37 -11.14 25.48
CA PHE A 65 -35.22 -10.26 25.62
C PHE A 65 -33.95 -10.88 25.01
N LEU A 66 -33.70 -12.19 25.22
CA LEU A 66 -32.57 -12.89 24.62
C LEU A 66 -32.70 -12.94 23.07
N GLU A 67 -33.90 -13.18 22.55
CA GLU A 67 -34.16 -13.13 21.10
C GLU A 67 -33.76 -11.77 20.52
N TRP A 68 -34.19 -10.68 21.15
CA TRP A 68 -33.77 -9.33 20.75
C TRP A 68 -32.25 -9.14 20.82
N VAL A 69 -31.57 -9.62 21.88
CA VAL A 69 -30.10 -9.56 22.00
C VAL A 69 -29.43 -10.24 20.81
N ARG A 70 -29.95 -11.39 20.36
CA ARG A 70 -29.41 -12.15 19.22
C ARG A 70 -29.69 -11.46 17.89
N GLU A 71 -30.89 -10.89 17.71
CA GLU A 71 -31.26 -10.10 16.53
C GLU A 71 -30.33 -8.86 16.36
N GLN A 72 -30.00 -8.19 17.48
CA GLN A 72 -29.05 -7.07 17.48
C GLN A 72 -27.59 -7.50 17.35
N LYS A 73 -27.30 -8.81 17.23
CA LYS A 73 -25.94 -9.39 17.12
C LYS A 73 -25.02 -8.99 18.27
N ILE A 74 -25.58 -8.72 19.46
CA ILE A 74 -24.81 -8.40 20.67
C ILE A 74 -24.11 -9.66 21.17
N GLN A 75 -22.78 -9.60 21.24
CA GLN A 75 -21.94 -10.71 21.69
C GLN A 75 -21.91 -10.77 23.23
N THR A 76 -22.88 -11.43 23.83
CA THR A 76 -22.98 -11.64 25.30
C THR A 76 -23.48 -13.04 25.58
N GLU A 77 -23.00 -13.64 26.65
CA GLU A 77 -23.51 -14.91 27.16
C GLU A 77 -24.65 -14.61 28.18
N VAL A 78 -25.68 -15.45 28.17
CA VAL A 78 -26.88 -15.24 29.04
C VAL A 78 -27.11 -16.47 29.88
N ILE A 79 -27.27 -16.26 31.20
CA ILE A 79 -27.70 -17.26 32.18
C ILE A 79 -29.08 -16.85 32.66
N PHE A 80 -30.03 -17.76 32.60
CA PHE A 80 -31.37 -17.52 33.11
C PHE A 80 -31.54 -17.96 34.58
N LEU A 81 -32.30 -17.15 35.33
CA LEU A 81 -32.87 -17.50 36.61
C LEU A 81 -34.39 -17.68 36.44
N THR A 82 -35.02 -18.62 37.14
CA THR A 82 -36.46 -18.82 37.03
C THR A 82 -37.01 -19.52 38.29
N SER A 83 -38.24 -19.18 38.62
CA SER A 83 -38.98 -19.81 39.73
C SER A 83 -39.72 -21.09 39.29
N HIS A 84 -39.77 -21.40 38.00
CA HIS A 84 -40.61 -22.48 37.48
C HIS A 84 -39.80 -23.50 36.67
N GLU A 85 -40.05 -24.82 36.97
CA GLU A 85 -39.53 -25.95 36.20
C GLU A 85 -40.34 -26.20 34.91
N LYS A 86 -40.73 -25.14 34.18
CA LYS A 86 -41.44 -25.33 32.91
C LYS A 86 -40.50 -25.76 31.82
N PHE A 87 -40.78 -26.88 31.19
CA PHE A 87 -40.03 -27.41 30.06
C PHE A 87 -39.93 -26.40 28.92
N GLU A 88 -40.98 -25.61 28.67
CA GLU A 88 -41.04 -24.59 27.64
C GLU A 88 -39.98 -23.50 27.80
N TYR A 89 -39.67 -23.08 29.02
CA TYR A 89 -38.63 -22.07 29.30
C TYR A 89 -37.22 -22.62 29.11
N ALA A 90 -37.00 -23.85 29.60
CA ALA A 90 -35.72 -24.51 29.38
C ALA A 90 -35.46 -24.75 27.86
N TYR A 91 -36.49 -25.15 27.13
CA TYR A 91 -36.41 -25.35 25.68
C TYR A 91 -36.16 -24.02 24.93
N GLY A 92 -36.90 -22.95 25.26
CA GLY A 92 -36.70 -21.62 24.66
C GLY A 92 -35.33 -21.05 24.97
N ALA A 93 -34.81 -21.23 26.17
CA ALA A 93 -33.45 -20.81 26.54
C ALA A 93 -32.38 -21.51 25.70
N VAL A 94 -32.49 -22.83 25.55
CA VAL A 94 -31.55 -23.63 24.74
C VAL A 94 -31.63 -23.26 23.25
N GLN A 95 -32.83 -23.12 22.70
CA GLN A 95 -33.04 -22.75 21.30
C GLN A 95 -32.41 -21.40 20.95
N ASN A 96 -32.46 -20.43 21.87
CA ASN A 96 -31.91 -19.09 21.69
C ASN A 96 -30.44 -18.98 22.14
N GLY A 97 -29.79 -20.10 22.46
CA GLY A 97 -28.37 -20.15 22.81
C GLY A 97 -28.03 -19.49 24.14
N ALA A 98 -28.85 -19.69 25.17
CA ALA A 98 -28.48 -19.35 26.53
C ALA A 98 -27.32 -20.24 27.00
N ALA A 99 -26.43 -19.66 27.79
CA ALA A 99 -25.26 -20.38 28.31
C ALA A 99 -25.60 -21.34 29.43
N ASN A 100 -26.62 -21.00 30.22
CA ASN A 100 -27.11 -21.85 31.35
C ASN A 100 -28.51 -21.42 31.79
N TYR A 101 -29.10 -22.26 32.66
CA TYR A 101 -30.45 -22.10 33.21
C TYR A 101 -30.43 -22.58 34.68
N LEU A 102 -30.86 -21.75 35.62
CA LEU A 102 -30.81 -22.00 37.04
C LEU A 102 -32.17 -21.77 37.71
N LEU A 103 -32.53 -22.62 38.64
CA LEU A 103 -33.79 -22.53 39.39
C LEU A 103 -33.65 -21.67 40.64
N LYS A 104 -34.62 -20.80 40.90
CA LYS A 104 -34.85 -20.16 42.20
C LYS A 104 -35.50 -21.21 43.17
N PRO A 105 -35.23 -21.28 44.49
CA PRO A 105 -34.53 -20.24 45.26
C PRO A 105 -33.03 -20.21 44.97
N ILE A 106 -32.46 -19.01 45.09
CA ILE A 106 -31.08 -18.73 44.73
C ILE A 106 -30.10 -19.46 45.67
N ASP A 107 -29.34 -20.39 45.10
CA ASP A 107 -28.19 -21.00 45.76
C ASP A 107 -26.93 -20.32 45.19
N MET A 108 -26.32 -19.43 45.99
CA MET A 108 -25.16 -18.66 45.59
C MET A 108 -23.97 -19.52 45.15
N ASN A 109 -23.80 -20.71 45.73
CA ASN A 109 -22.73 -21.62 45.29
C ASN A 109 -22.99 -22.13 43.88
N LYS A 110 -24.23 -22.47 43.53
CA LYS A 110 -24.61 -22.91 42.19
C LYS A 110 -24.47 -21.77 41.18
N ILE A 111 -24.90 -20.55 41.57
CA ILE A 111 -24.74 -19.37 40.71
C ILE A 111 -23.27 -19.08 40.43
N ASN A 112 -22.43 -18.99 41.49
CA ASN A 112 -21.00 -18.75 41.32
C ASN A 112 -20.34 -19.83 40.48
N GLN A 113 -20.70 -21.10 40.64
CA GLN A 113 -20.18 -22.19 39.77
C GLN A 113 -20.63 -22.06 38.32
N ALA A 114 -21.91 -21.71 38.08
CA ALA A 114 -22.41 -21.52 36.73
C ALA A 114 -21.75 -20.31 36.06
N LEU A 115 -21.64 -19.19 36.76
CA LEU A 115 -20.96 -17.99 36.31
C LEU A 115 -19.48 -18.28 35.99
N LEU A 116 -18.77 -19.00 36.89
CA LEU A 116 -17.37 -19.35 36.70
C LEU A 116 -17.15 -20.13 35.41
N ARG A 117 -17.97 -21.15 35.12
CA ARG A 117 -17.86 -21.90 33.86
C ARG A 117 -18.05 -21.01 32.63
N VAL A 118 -18.99 -20.07 32.71
CA VAL A 118 -19.26 -19.17 31.59
C VAL A 118 -18.16 -18.10 31.46
N THR A 119 -17.64 -17.58 32.57
CA THR A 119 -16.50 -16.64 32.54
C THR A 119 -15.24 -17.27 32.00
N GLU A 120 -14.94 -18.52 32.37
CA GLU A 120 -13.82 -19.28 31.79
C GLU A 120 -13.99 -19.48 30.27
N LYS A 121 -15.21 -19.80 29.82
CA LYS A 121 -15.51 -19.92 28.37
C LYS A 121 -15.31 -18.59 27.66
N ILE A 122 -15.76 -17.47 28.22
CA ILE A 122 -15.58 -16.13 27.65
C ILE A 122 -14.08 -15.79 27.56
N ALA A 123 -13.35 -15.99 28.67
CA ALA A 123 -11.90 -15.71 28.72
C ALA A 123 -11.12 -16.58 27.70
N TRP A 124 -11.47 -17.85 27.57
CA TRP A 124 -10.86 -18.74 26.57
C TRP A 124 -11.14 -18.26 25.15
N LYS A 125 -12.39 -17.84 24.84
CA LYS A 125 -12.76 -17.31 23.52
C LYS A 125 -11.98 -16.03 23.19
N GLN A 126 -11.89 -15.09 24.14
CA GLN A 126 -11.13 -13.85 23.97
C GLN A 126 -9.65 -14.15 23.74
N LYS A 127 -9.04 -14.99 24.57
CA LYS A 127 -7.63 -15.37 24.42
C LYS A 127 -7.33 -16.06 23.09
N THR A 128 -8.26 -16.90 22.63
CA THR A 128 -8.13 -17.57 21.32
C THR A 128 -8.19 -16.57 20.17
N GLU A 129 -9.06 -15.57 20.26
CA GLU A 129 -9.17 -14.51 19.24
C GLU A 129 -7.93 -13.60 19.23
N GLU A 130 -7.41 -13.22 20.41
CA GLU A 130 -6.14 -12.49 20.54
C GLU A 130 -4.98 -13.26 19.89
N ILE A 131 -4.84 -14.55 20.21
CA ILE A 131 -3.82 -15.42 19.61
C ILE A 131 -4.00 -15.47 18.09
N ARG A 132 -5.22 -15.61 17.60
CA ARG A 132 -5.51 -15.61 16.16
C ARG A 132 -5.10 -14.30 15.48
N GLU A 133 -5.35 -13.16 16.11
CA GLU A 133 -4.92 -11.86 15.57
C GLU A 133 -3.39 -11.71 15.60
N TYR A 134 -2.70 -12.15 16.68
CA TYR A 134 -1.23 -12.19 16.70
C TYR A 134 -0.66 -13.07 15.59
N TRP A 135 -1.28 -14.24 15.34
CA TRP A 135 -0.88 -15.11 14.24
C TRP A 135 -1.09 -14.46 12.86
N LYS A 136 -2.21 -13.78 12.64
CA LYS A 136 -2.46 -13.05 11.39
C LYS A 136 -1.40 -11.96 11.16
N ILE A 137 -1.07 -11.17 12.17
CA ILE A 137 -0.04 -10.13 12.09
C ILE A 137 1.34 -10.76 11.82
N GLY A 138 1.67 -11.84 12.52
CA GLY A 138 2.91 -12.59 12.31
C GLY A 138 3.02 -13.13 10.88
N LYS A 139 1.94 -13.76 10.38
CA LYS A 139 1.86 -14.33 9.05
C LYS A 139 2.07 -13.27 7.96
N ARG A 140 1.43 -12.09 8.10
CA ARG A 140 1.66 -10.96 7.18
C ARG A 140 3.11 -10.51 7.13
N LYS A 141 3.77 -10.43 8.29
CA LYS A 141 5.21 -10.09 8.35
C LYS A 141 6.07 -11.13 7.65
N MET A 142 5.75 -12.42 7.79
CA MET A 142 6.44 -13.51 7.11
C MET A 142 6.28 -13.42 5.60
N VAL A 143 5.05 -13.19 5.10
CA VAL A 143 4.78 -12.98 3.67
C VAL A 143 5.53 -11.77 3.12
N ARG A 144 5.52 -10.63 3.84
CA ARG A 144 6.26 -9.44 3.42
C ARG A 144 7.77 -9.70 3.36
N TYR A 145 8.33 -10.40 4.35
CA TYR A 145 9.73 -10.80 4.36
C TYR A 145 10.06 -11.72 3.18
N PHE A 146 9.23 -12.72 2.93
CA PHE A 146 9.35 -13.62 1.78
C PHE A 146 9.42 -12.83 0.46
N TRP A 147 8.46 -11.93 0.21
CA TRP A 147 8.46 -11.11 -1.01
C TRP A 147 9.62 -10.13 -1.09
N THR A 148 10.06 -9.59 0.04
CA THR A 148 11.26 -8.75 0.09
C THR A 148 12.48 -9.54 -0.38
N ARG A 149 12.62 -10.77 0.08
CA ARG A 149 13.70 -11.68 -0.36
C ARG A 149 13.59 -12.02 -1.84
N VAL A 150 12.43 -12.44 -2.30
CA VAL A 150 12.21 -12.81 -3.71
C VAL A 150 12.56 -11.65 -4.65
N LEU A 151 12.15 -10.42 -4.30
CA LEU A 151 12.38 -9.26 -5.16
C LEU A 151 13.76 -8.64 -5.03
N LEU A 152 14.38 -8.66 -3.85
CA LEU A 152 15.59 -7.87 -3.59
C LEU A 152 16.86 -8.71 -3.47
N GLU A 153 16.78 -10.01 -3.22
CA GLU A 153 17.95 -10.89 -3.16
C GLU A 153 18.17 -11.60 -4.51
N PRO A 154 19.32 -11.44 -5.15
CA PRO A 154 19.59 -12.10 -6.44
C PRO A 154 19.79 -13.61 -6.28
N GLY A 155 19.31 -14.38 -7.23
CA GLY A 155 19.65 -15.80 -7.40
C GLY A 155 18.96 -16.78 -6.44
N VAL A 156 17.85 -16.41 -5.84
CA VAL A 156 17.08 -17.34 -4.98
C VAL A 156 16.49 -18.46 -5.84
N GLN A 157 16.82 -19.73 -5.50
CA GLN A 157 16.37 -20.87 -6.25
C GLN A 157 14.96 -21.32 -5.85
N LYS A 158 14.18 -21.82 -6.81
CA LYS A 158 12.80 -22.32 -6.61
C LYS A 158 12.65 -23.24 -5.41
N GLN A 159 13.52 -24.26 -5.29
CA GLN A 159 13.44 -25.25 -4.22
C GLN A 159 13.59 -24.63 -2.84
N GLY A 160 14.52 -23.66 -2.67
CA GLY A 160 14.69 -22.94 -1.40
C GLY A 160 13.48 -22.11 -1.01
N LEU A 161 12.81 -21.48 -2.00
CA LEU A 161 11.57 -20.74 -1.77
C LEU A 161 10.40 -21.65 -1.38
N GLU A 162 10.25 -22.82 -2.03
CA GLU A 162 9.22 -23.79 -1.69
C GLU A 162 9.40 -24.39 -0.29
N GLU A 163 10.65 -24.63 0.13
CA GLU A 163 10.98 -25.08 1.49
C GLU A 163 10.66 -24.00 2.52
N GLU A 164 11.00 -22.75 2.22
CA GLU A 164 10.70 -21.61 3.10
C GLU A 164 9.19 -21.39 3.29
N ILE A 165 8.40 -21.41 2.21
CA ILE A 165 6.94 -21.31 2.24
C ILE A 165 6.35 -22.34 3.21
N LYS A 166 6.83 -23.61 3.12
CA LYS A 166 6.38 -24.69 4.02
C LYS A 166 6.81 -24.47 5.45
N GLN A 167 8.08 -24.10 5.69
CA GLN A 167 8.61 -23.87 7.04
C GLN A 167 7.91 -22.70 7.75
N GLN A 168 7.53 -21.67 7.00
CA GLN A 168 6.82 -20.50 7.53
C GLN A 168 5.31 -20.68 7.60
N GLY A 169 4.75 -21.75 7.01
CA GLY A 169 3.31 -22.02 6.98
C GLY A 169 2.51 -20.95 6.23
N ILE A 170 3.05 -20.44 5.11
CA ILE A 170 2.45 -19.38 4.30
C ILE A 170 1.93 -19.88 2.94
N GLU A 171 1.77 -21.20 2.77
CA GLU A 171 1.34 -21.81 1.50
C GLU A 171 0.02 -21.25 0.96
N GLU A 172 -0.93 -20.94 1.86
CA GLU A 172 -2.24 -20.39 1.48
C GLU A 172 -2.19 -18.92 1.07
N GLU A 173 -1.07 -18.23 1.36
CA GLU A 173 -0.89 -16.81 1.07
C GLU A 173 -0.13 -16.56 -0.23
N ILE A 174 0.50 -17.59 -0.79
CA ILE A 174 1.31 -17.48 -2.00
C ILE A 174 0.59 -18.18 -3.16
N GLN A 175 0.27 -17.43 -4.21
CA GLN A 175 -0.27 -17.95 -5.44
C GLN A 175 0.83 -18.53 -6.35
N GLU A 176 0.46 -19.34 -7.30
CA GLU A 176 1.41 -19.95 -8.26
C GLU A 176 2.03 -18.90 -9.19
N LYS A 177 1.26 -17.90 -9.61
CA LYS A 177 1.68 -16.88 -10.58
C LYS A 177 1.29 -15.47 -10.15
N TYR A 178 2.11 -14.51 -10.57
CA TYR A 178 1.89 -13.08 -10.34
C TYR A 178 2.30 -12.27 -11.58
N CYS A 179 1.65 -11.12 -11.76
CA CYS A 179 2.23 -10.05 -12.55
C CYS A 179 3.05 -9.14 -11.62
N VAL A 180 4.29 -8.90 -11.95
CA VAL A 180 5.13 -7.94 -11.19
C VAL A 180 4.87 -6.55 -11.73
N VAL A 181 4.33 -5.67 -10.91
CA VAL A 181 4.14 -4.25 -11.22
C VAL A 181 5.21 -3.46 -10.49
N ILE A 182 5.99 -2.67 -11.22
CA ILE A 182 7.02 -1.81 -10.63
C ILE A 182 6.68 -0.36 -10.96
N LEU A 183 6.58 0.47 -9.93
CA LEU A 183 6.39 1.91 -10.06
C LEU A 183 7.66 2.62 -9.62
N HIS A 184 8.17 3.50 -10.46
CA HIS A 184 9.35 4.32 -10.24
C HIS A 184 8.94 5.76 -9.90
N PHE A 185 9.46 6.29 -8.81
CA PHE A 185 9.24 7.65 -8.33
C PHE A 185 10.55 8.40 -8.32
N ALA A 186 10.59 9.57 -8.97
CA ALA A 186 11.81 10.35 -9.10
C ALA A 186 12.38 10.75 -7.72
N SER A 187 13.71 10.73 -7.62
CA SER A 187 14.43 11.14 -6.41
C SER A 187 14.06 12.56 -5.99
N GLY A 188 13.73 12.75 -4.70
CA GLY A 188 13.32 14.04 -4.14
C GLY A 188 11.86 14.44 -4.40
N LYS A 189 11.13 13.77 -5.29
CA LYS A 189 9.69 14.03 -5.48
C LYS A 189 8.80 13.32 -4.45
N MET A 190 9.33 12.31 -3.75
CA MET A 190 8.68 11.71 -2.57
C MET A 190 9.02 12.41 -1.25
N ASP A 191 9.80 13.49 -1.30
CA ASP A 191 10.06 14.36 -0.13
C ASP A 191 8.88 15.33 0.04
N PHE A 192 7.78 14.82 0.59
CA PHE A 192 6.52 15.55 0.78
C PHE A 192 6.56 16.60 1.92
N GLY A 193 7.75 17.07 2.29
CA GLY A 193 7.93 18.08 3.31
C GLY A 193 8.96 17.71 4.37
N LYS A 194 9.44 18.70 5.08
CA LYS A 194 10.54 18.60 6.06
C LYS A 194 10.24 17.74 7.30
N GLU A 195 9.03 17.16 7.43
CA GLU A 195 8.63 16.35 8.58
C GLU A 195 8.54 14.87 8.18
N LYS A 196 9.39 14.04 8.78
CA LYS A 196 9.41 12.56 8.59
C LYS A 196 8.05 11.88 8.82
N GLU A 197 7.17 12.49 9.59
CA GLU A 197 5.81 11.97 9.84
C GLU A 197 4.92 12.06 8.60
N GLN A 198 5.03 13.12 7.81
CA GLN A 198 4.24 13.29 6.58
C GLN A 198 4.68 12.28 5.51
N GLU A 199 5.99 12.07 5.35
CA GLU A 199 6.52 11.08 4.41
C GLU A 199 5.99 9.66 4.70
N SER A 200 5.93 9.27 5.97
CA SER A 200 5.41 7.95 6.36
C SER A 200 3.91 7.79 6.06
N ILE A 201 3.12 8.87 6.19
CA ILE A 201 1.68 8.86 5.89
C ILE A 201 1.45 8.71 4.39
N TYR A 202 2.17 9.45 3.55
CA TYR A 202 2.06 9.35 2.09
C TYR A 202 2.47 7.97 1.58
N LYS A 203 3.59 7.45 2.06
CA LYS A 203 4.05 6.09 1.73
C LYS A 203 3.00 5.04 2.10
N PHE A 204 2.44 5.13 3.30
CA PHE A 204 1.38 4.24 3.75
C PHE A 204 0.12 4.36 2.87
N ALA A 205 -0.29 5.59 2.50
CA ALA A 205 -1.42 5.81 1.61
C ALA A 205 -1.19 5.18 0.22
N MET A 206 0.00 5.35 -0.35
CA MET A 206 0.37 4.75 -1.63
C MET A 206 0.39 3.22 -1.55
N GLU A 207 1.01 2.63 -0.53
CA GLU A 207 1.02 1.18 -0.30
C GLU A 207 -0.42 0.62 -0.19
N ASN A 208 -1.34 1.33 0.48
CA ASN A 208 -2.76 0.92 0.57
C ASN A 208 -3.48 0.97 -0.79
N ILE A 209 -3.33 2.07 -1.54
CA ILE A 209 -3.92 2.22 -2.88
C ILE A 209 -3.46 1.08 -3.78
N LEU A 210 -2.18 0.75 -3.75
CA LEU A 210 -1.60 -0.32 -4.57
C LEU A 210 -2.05 -1.71 -4.11
N ALA A 211 -2.11 -1.96 -2.81
CA ALA A 211 -2.62 -3.23 -2.28
C ALA A 211 -4.10 -3.43 -2.65
N GLU A 212 -4.93 -2.39 -2.54
CA GLU A 212 -6.34 -2.44 -2.94
C GLU A 212 -6.51 -2.67 -4.45
N ALA A 213 -5.68 -2.02 -5.26
CA ALA A 213 -5.75 -2.14 -6.71
C ALA A 213 -5.30 -3.52 -7.22
N PHE A 214 -4.25 -4.11 -6.65
CA PHE A 214 -3.54 -5.25 -7.25
C PHE A 214 -3.66 -6.56 -6.47
N THR A 215 -4.36 -6.58 -5.32
CA THR A 215 -4.56 -7.81 -4.55
C THR A 215 -6.03 -8.05 -4.21
N GLU A 216 -6.44 -9.34 -4.11
CA GLU A 216 -7.84 -9.69 -3.85
C GLU A 216 -8.33 -9.31 -2.45
N LYS A 217 -7.42 -9.33 -1.44
CA LYS A 217 -7.75 -9.15 -0.02
C LYS A 217 -7.02 -7.96 0.62
N ILE A 218 -6.66 -6.94 -0.16
CA ILE A 218 -5.90 -5.76 0.30
C ILE A 218 -4.64 -6.22 1.06
N ARG A 219 -3.76 -6.94 0.34
CA ARG A 219 -2.52 -7.50 0.90
C ARG A 219 -1.37 -6.50 0.81
N MET A 220 -1.19 -5.69 1.83
CA MET A 220 -0.06 -4.74 1.90
C MET A 220 1.30 -5.45 1.95
N GLU A 221 1.34 -6.69 2.37
CA GLU A 221 2.51 -7.56 2.36
C GLU A 221 3.04 -7.87 0.95
N ASN A 222 2.21 -7.73 -0.09
CA ASN A 222 2.58 -7.89 -1.49
C ASN A 222 3.14 -6.60 -2.12
N VAL A 223 3.23 -5.50 -1.36
CA VAL A 223 3.79 -4.22 -1.80
C VAL A 223 5.13 -4.00 -1.12
N ILE A 224 6.22 -4.00 -1.89
CA ILE A 224 7.58 -3.86 -1.40
C ILE A 224 8.17 -2.55 -1.89
N CYS A 225 8.74 -1.75 -0.99
CA CYS A 225 9.39 -0.50 -1.29
C CYS A 225 10.91 -0.64 -1.14
N TRP A 226 11.66 -0.08 -2.11
CA TRP A 226 13.12 0.04 -2.01
C TRP A 226 13.61 1.31 -2.68
N GLU A 227 14.85 1.69 -2.41
CA GLU A 227 15.52 2.85 -2.99
C GLU A 227 16.70 2.40 -3.86
N GLU A 228 16.88 3.03 -5.00
CA GLU A 228 18.06 2.93 -5.85
C GLU A 228 18.50 4.32 -6.31
N ASN A 229 19.65 4.41 -7.02
CA ASN A 229 20.29 5.66 -7.42
C ASN A 229 19.38 6.66 -8.16
N LYS A 230 18.34 6.19 -8.85
CA LYS A 230 17.42 7.03 -9.63
C LYS A 230 16.18 7.50 -8.82
N GLY A 231 15.86 6.84 -7.72
CA GLY A 231 14.69 7.18 -6.91
C GLY A 231 14.16 6.03 -6.06
N THR A 232 12.92 6.17 -5.65
CA THR A 232 12.19 5.18 -4.86
C THR A 232 11.34 4.32 -5.79
N TYR A 233 11.30 3.02 -5.51
CA TYR A 233 10.53 2.04 -6.26
C TYR A 233 9.53 1.34 -5.36
N LEU A 234 8.35 1.08 -5.91
CA LEU A 234 7.33 0.21 -5.31
C LEU A 234 7.09 -0.98 -6.23
N GLY A 235 7.41 -2.17 -5.76
CA GLY A 235 7.12 -3.44 -6.43
C GLY A 235 5.87 -4.08 -5.85
N ILE A 236 4.96 -4.47 -6.69
CA ILE A 236 3.68 -5.08 -6.32
C ILE A 236 3.55 -6.45 -7.00
N LEU A 237 3.22 -7.47 -6.21
CA LEU A 237 2.86 -8.79 -6.71
C LEU A 237 1.35 -8.80 -6.94
N SER A 238 0.93 -8.53 -8.20
CA SER A 238 -0.48 -8.52 -8.58
C SER A 238 -1.04 -9.95 -8.65
N GLU A 239 -2.12 -10.20 -7.93
CA GLU A 239 -2.83 -11.49 -7.86
C GLU A 239 -3.81 -11.68 -9.03
N PHE A 240 -3.94 -10.68 -9.90
CA PHE A 240 -4.85 -10.68 -11.03
C PHE A 240 -4.17 -11.14 -12.33
N SER A 241 -4.99 -11.53 -13.31
CA SER A 241 -4.51 -11.81 -14.66
C SER A 241 -3.83 -10.59 -15.28
N GLU A 242 -2.98 -10.80 -16.29
CA GLU A 242 -2.28 -9.73 -17.00
C GLU A 242 -3.23 -8.65 -17.53
N ARG A 243 -4.37 -9.06 -18.09
CA ARG A 243 -5.39 -8.14 -18.60
C ARG A 243 -6.00 -7.29 -17.48
N GLU A 244 -6.42 -7.92 -16.39
CA GLU A 244 -7.01 -7.21 -15.24
C GLU A 244 -5.98 -6.31 -14.57
N THR A 245 -4.72 -6.73 -14.46
CA THR A 245 -3.63 -5.91 -13.92
C THR A 245 -3.45 -4.64 -14.74
N LYS A 246 -3.54 -4.69 -16.08
CA LYS A 246 -3.49 -3.52 -16.95
C LYS A 246 -4.67 -2.57 -16.74
N GLU A 247 -5.88 -3.10 -16.69
CA GLU A 247 -7.10 -2.31 -16.46
C GLU A 247 -7.02 -1.57 -15.11
N ARG A 248 -6.53 -2.24 -14.07
CA ARG A 248 -6.32 -1.68 -12.73
C ARG A 248 -5.17 -0.67 -12.68
N ALA A 249 -4.11 -0.91 -13.42
CA ALA A 249 -2.99 0.03 -13.55
C ALA A 249 -3.42 1.37 -14.15
N ALA A 250 -4.33 1.35 -15.13
CA ALA A 250 -4.92 2.59 -15.67
C ALA A 250 -5.72 3.37 -14.62
N GLN A 251 -6.43 2.67 -13.72
CA GLN A 251 -7.13 3.32 -12.60
C GLN A 251 -6.14 3.91 -11.58
N VAL A 252 -5.09 3.17 -11.25
CA VAL A 252 -4.00 3.64 -10.37
C VAL A 252 -3.34 4.89 -10.95
N ARG A 253 -3.03 4.90 -12.24
CA ARG A 253 -2.49 6.08 -12.93
C ARG A 253 -3.38 7.31 -12.72
N ASN A 254 -4.69 7.20 -12.95
CA ASN A 254 -5.63 8.30 -12.77
C ASN A 254 -5.69 8.80 -11.31
N ILE A 255 -5.56 7.89 -10.34
CA ILE A 255 -5.49 8.24 -8.91
C ILE A 255 -4.20 9.01 -8.62
N PHE A 256 -3.06 8.54 -9.15
CA PHE A 256 -1.78 9.20 -8.95
C PHE A 256 -1.74 10.59 -9.62
N GLU A 257 -2.22 10.74 -10.86
CA GLU A 257 -2.33 12.04 -11.53
C GLU A 257 -3.17 13.04 -10.73
N LYS A 258 -4.24 12.58 -10.09
CA LYS A 258 -5.17 13.44 -9.33
C LYS A 258 -4.65 13.84 -7.96
N TYR A 259 -4.07 12.90 -7.21
CA TYR A 259 -3.73 13.09 -5.78
C TYR A 259 -2.23 13.23 -5.51
N PHE A 260 -1.39 12.77 -6.43
CA PHE A 260 0.06 12.78 -6.35
C PHE A 260 0.67 13.24 -7.69
N PRO A 261 0.33 14.47 -8.18
CA PRO A 261 0.79 14.93 -9.49
C PRO A 261 2.32 14.98 -9.53
N ASP A 262 2.90 14.61 -10.68
CA ASP A 262 4.34 14.62 -10.98
C ASP A 262 5.22 13.74 -10.07
N VAL A 263 4.62 12.85 -9.27
CA VAL A 263 5.35 11.95 -8.36
C VAL A 263 5.73 10.64 -9.07
N LEU A 264 4.79 10.04 -9.82
CA LEU A 264 5.06 8.84 -10.61
C LEU A 264 5.86 9.20 -11.86
N GLN A 265 7.06 8.64 -12.00
CA GLN A 265 7.89 8.82 -13.18
C GLN A 265 7.50 7.83 -14.27
N ILE A 266 7.48 6.55 -13.96
CA ILE A 266 7.02 5.50 -14.84
C ILE A 266 6.59 4.27 -14.05
N GLY A 267 5.71 3.45 -14.67
CA GLY A 267 5.36 2.13 -14.17
C GLY A 267 5.53 1.05 -15.24
N TYR A 268 5.82 -0.16 -14.78
CA TYR A 268 6.02 -1.34 -15.62
C TYR A 268 5.12 -2.47 -15.15
N ILE A 269 4.54 -3.22 -16.11
CA ILE A 269 3.76 -4.42 -15.85
C ILE A 269 4.44 -5.59 -16.56
N SER A 270 4.90 -6.60 -15.80
CA SER A 270 5.44 -7.83 -16.36
C SER A 270 4.34 -8.74 -16.94
N PRO A 271 4.68 -9.70 -17.80
CA PRO A 271 3.81 -10.83 -18.03
C PRO A 271 3.55 -11.60 -16.72
N SER A 272 2.52 -12.45 -16.72
CA SER A 272 2.25 -13.32 -15.57
C SER A 272 3.31 -14.42 -15.50
N VAL A 273 4.06 -14.44 -14.41
CA VAL A 273 5.18 -15.39 -14.17
C VAL A 273 4.97 -16.18 -12.88
N PRO A 274 5.58 -17.37 -12.76
CA PRO A 274 5.60 -18.09 -11.49
C PRO A 274 6.23 -17.26 -10.38
N PHE A 275 5.76 -17.44 -9.13
CA PHE A 275 6.22 -16.65 -7.98
C PHE A 275 7.76 -16.64 -7.82
N TYR A 276 8.42 -17.74 -8.12
CA TYR A 276 9.89 -17.87 -8.02
C TYR A 276 10.66 -17.15 -9.14
N GLU A 277 9.99 -16.69 -10.18
CA GLU A 277 10.57 -15.88 -11.26
C GLU A 277 10.32 -14.38 -11.10
N ALA A 278 9.52 -13.97 -10.09
CA ALA A 278 9.18 -12.57 -9.87
C ALA A 278 10.42 -11.68 -9.67
N GLY A 279 11.45 -12.16 -8.95
CA GLY A 279 12.71 -11.46 -8.76
C GLY A 279 13.48 -11.28 -10.08
N LEU A 280 13.49 -12.28 -10.94
CA LEU A 280 14.14 -12.20 -12.26
C LEU A 280 13.44 -11.18 -13.18
N GLU A 281 12.10 -11.14 -13.16
CA GLU A 281 11.36 -10.13 -13.90
C GLU A 281 11.62 -8.72 -13.36
N LYS A 282 11.69 -8.56 -12.03
CA LYS A 282 12.11 -7.29 -11.42
C LYS A 282 13.49 -6.86 -11.93
N GLU A 283 14.47 -7.74 -11.98
CA GLU A 283 15.82 -7.41 -12.45
C GLU A 283 15.83 -6.97 -13.91
N LYS A 284 15.12 -7.66 -14.79
CA LYS A 284 14.98 -7.28 -16.21
C LYS A 284 14.37 -5.88 -16.35
N ILE A 285 13.30 -5.58 -15.62
CA ILE A 285 12.65 -4.27 -15.62
C ILE A 285 13.62 -3.19 -15.11
N MET A 286 14.34 -3.46 -14.02
CA MET A 286 15.28 -2.50 -13.45
C MET A 286 16.47 -2.20 -14.37
N GLU A 287 16.96 -3.21 -15.09
CA GLU A 287 18.02 -3.02 -16.11
C GLU A 287 17.50 -2.15 -17.27
N TYR A 288 16.29 -2.41 -17.74
CA TYR A 288 15.65 -1.61 -18.76
C TYR A 288 15.43 -0.17 -18.31
N ASP A 289 14.90 0.04 -17.09
CA ASP A 289 14.67 1.37 -16.50
C ASP A 289 15.96 2.20 -16.38
N LYS A 290 17.10 1.56 -16.10
CA LYS A 290 18.41 2.23 -16.03
C LYS A 290 18.85 2.81 -17.37
N THR A 291 18.46 2.22 -18.48
CA THR A 291 18.95 2.54 -19.83
C THR A 291 17.97 3.36 -20.67
N HIS A 292 16.72 3.53 -20.20
CA HIS A 292 15.67 4.19 -20.99
C HIS A 292 15.15 5.46 -20.30
N ILE A 293 14.54 6.34 -21.11
CA ILE A 293 13.90 7.59 -20.69
C ILE A 293 12.47 7.60 -21.21
N TYR A 294 11.52 7.97 -20.36
CA TYR A 294 10.08 7.86 -20.63
C TYR A 294 9.34 9.16 -20.41
N ASP A 295 8.08 9.18 -20.88
CA ASP A 295 7.11 10.18 -20.52
C ASP A 295 6.66 9.97 -19.06
N GLU A 296 6.64 11.06 -18.29
CA GLU A 296 6.28 11.01 -16.87
C GLU A 296 4.81 10.56 -16.69
N GLY A 297 4.56 9.75 -15.66
CA GLY A 297 3.23 9.35 -15.23
C GLY A 297 2.60 8.16 -15.97
N GLU A 298 3.30 7.51 -16.92
CA GLU A 298 2.76 6.36 -17.64
C GLU A 298 3.02 5.04 -16.94
N ILE A 299 2.10 4.07 -17.11
CA ILE A 299 2.30 2.66 -16.72
C ILE A 299 2.16 1.81 -17.97
N LYS A 300 3.26 1.12 -18.35
CA LYS A 300 3.39 0.40 -19.63
C LYS A 300 3.62 -1.10 -19.43
N GLU A 301 3.25 -1.88 -20.44
CA GLU A 301 3.59 -3.29 -20.52
C GLU A 301 5.06 -3.45 -20.87
N PHE A 302 5.81 -4.16 -20.01
CA PHE A 302 7.24 -4.36 -20.23
C PHE A 302 7.54 -5.08 -21.55
N MET A 303 6.73 -6.10 -21.90
CA MET A 303 6.90 -6.81 -23.18
C MET A 303 6.58 -5.97 -24.42
N ALA A 304 5.76 -4.94 -24.31
CA ALA A 304 5.51 -4.01 -25.41
C ALA A 304 6.72 -3.10 -25.64
N LEU A 305 7.33 -2.62 -24.56
CA LEU A 305 8.54 -1.79 -24.60
C LEU A 305 9.72 -2.53 -25.24
N LEU A 306 9.92 -3.82 -24.95
CA LEU A 306 10.99 -4.62 -25.57
C LEU A 306 10.83 -4.84 -27.08
N ARG A 307 9.66 -4.58 -27.66
CA ARG A 307 9.38 -4.71 -29.10
C ARG A 307 9.64 -3.42 -29.85
N GLU A 308 9.79 -2.30 -29.17
CA GLU A 308 10.13 -1.01 -29.80
C GLU A 308 11.58 -1.07 -30.29
N LYS A 309 11.79 -0.86 -31.61
CA LYS A 309 13.13 -0.91 -32.21
C LYS A 309 13.85 0.40 -31.97
N GLU A 310 15.10 0.35 -31.52
CA GLU A 310 16.01 1.49 -31.51
C GLU A 310 16.33 1.95 -32.94
N ALA A 311 16.14 3.23 -33.20
CA ALA A 311 16.55 3.84 -34.46
C ALA A 311 18.03 4.23 -34.38
N SER A 312 18.85 3.71 -35.29
CA SER A 312 20.27 4.08 -35.44
C SER A 312 20.47 5.04 -36.59
N GLY A 313 21.11 6.20 -36.35
CA GLY A 313 21.44 7.19 -37.41
C GLY A 313 21.97 8.50 -36.81
N HIS A 314 22.47 9.41 -37.69
CA HIS A 314 22.79 10.77 -37.27
C HIS A 314 21.54 11.52 -36.81
N ILE A 315 21.65 12.15 -35.64
CA ILE A 315 20.54 12.78 -34.95
C ILE A 315 20.37 14.24 -35.40
N LEU A 316 21.48 14.96 -35.59
CA LEU A 316 21.50 16.37 -35.90
C LEU A 316 21.79 16.64 -37.39
N ASP A 317 21.04 17.57 -37.99
CA ASP A 317 21.40 18.18 -39.27
C ASP A 317 22.45 19.28 -39.04
N GLU A 318 23.73 18.91 -39.17
CA GLU A 318 24.87 19.76 -38.90
C GLU A 318 24.82 21.03 -39.76
N ASP A 319 24.49 20.90 -41.06
CA ASP A 319 24.48 22.03 -42.00
C ASP A 319 23.40 23.05 -41.62
N TYR A 320 22.23 22.60 -41.24
CA TYR A 320 21.15 23.48 -40.82
C TYR A 320 21.48 24.24 -39.53
N ILE A 321 22.04 23.56 -38.53
CA ILE A 321 22.43 24.23 -37.27
C ILE A 321 23.54 25.24 -37.51
N LEU A 322 24.58 24.89 -38.26
CA LEU A 322 25.66 25.82 -38.59
C LEU A 322 25.15 27.05 -39.38
N GLN A 323 24.19 26.87 -40.27
CA GLN A 323 23.55 27.96 -40.97
C GLN A 323 22.79 28.91 -39.98
N CYS A 324 22.04 28.34 -39.03
CA CYS A 324 21.33 29.13 -38.02
C CYS A 324 22.29 29.89 -37.08
N LEU A 325 23.36 29.23 -36.64
CA LEU A 325 24.42 29.83 -35.84
C LEU A 325 25.12 30.98 -36.57
N ASN A 326 25.48 30.79 -37.83
CA ASN A 326 26.12 31.83 -38.64
C ASN A 326 25.22 33.03 -38.91
N LYS A 327 23.90 32.82 -39.03
CA LYS A 327 22.91 33.90 -39.16
C LYS A 327 22.63 34.62 -37.83
N GLY A 328 23.09 34.07 -36.70
CA GLY A 328 22.79 34.61 -35.38
C GLY A 328 21.34 34.39 -34.91
N SER A 329 20.64 33.40 -35.49
CA SER A 329 19.24 33.13 -35.21
C SER A 329 19.07 32.20 -34.01
N ARG A 330 19.12 32.78 -32.78
CA ARG A 330 19.00 32.05 -31.52
C ARG A 330 17.69 31.26 -31.43
N VAL A 331 16.57 31.89 -31.80
CA VAL A 331 15.24 31.27 -31.69
C VAL A 331 15.13 30.06 -32.60
N SER A 332 15.49 30.19 -33.87
CA SER A 332 15.41 29.09 -34.84
C SER A 332 16.30 27.89 -34.46
N THR A 333 17.48 28.18 -33.90
CA THR A 333 18.39 27.12 -33.44
C THR A 333 17.75 26.32 -32.28
N LEU A 334 17.21 27.03 -31.27
CA LEU A 334 16.59 26.38 -30.10
C LEU A 334 15.32 25.60 -30.48
N GLU A 335 14.47 26.16 -31.36
CA GLU A 335 13.27 25.46 -31.83
C GLU A 335 13.61 24.18 -32.61
N TYR A 336 14.63 24.23 -33.48
CA TYR A 336 15.08 23.04 -34.19
C TYR A 336 15.61 21.98 -33.23
N LEU A 337 16.49 22.35 -32.30
CA LEU A 337 17.06 21.43 -31.33
C LEU A 337 15.98 20.80 -30.42
N GLN A 338 14.97 21.58 -30.02
CA GLN A 338 13.84 21.05 -29.23
C GLN A 338 13.01 20.03 -30.01
N LYS A 339 12.72 20.31 -31.32
CA LYS A 339 12.02 19.37 -32.18
C LYS A 339 12.82 18.08 -32.41
N THR A 340 14.13 18.22 -32.62
CA THR A 340 15.01 17.06 -32.77
C THR A 340 15.09 16.24 -31.50
N LEU A 341 15.17 16.88 -30.35
CA LEU A 341 15.15 16.19 -29.04
C LEU A 341 13.85 15.42 -28.81
N GLN A 342 12.70 16.01 -29.16
CA GLN A 342 11.41 15.32 -29.14
C GLN A 342 11.39 14.11 -30.07
N HIS A 343 11.96 14.23 -31.25
CA HIS A 343 12.08 13.12 -32.20
C HIS A 343 12.98 11.99 -31.63
N VAL A 344 14.13 12.35 -31.07
CA VAL A 344 15.03 11.39 -30.39
C VAL A 344 14.30 10.65 -29.28
N LYS A 345 13.54 11.37 -28.44
CA LYS A 345 12.73 10.78 -27.39
C LYS A 345 11.70 9.79 -27.95
N GLN A 346 10.98 10.16 -29.00
CA GLN A 346 9.94 9.32 -29.64
C GLN A 346 10.47 8.10 -30.39
N THR A 347 11.71 8.16 -30.88
CA THR A 347 12.29 7.11 -31.75
C THR A 347 13.29 6.21 -31.05
N MET A 348 14.02 6.73 -30.09
CA MET A 348 15.09 5.98 -29.42
C MET A 348 14.75 5.57 -27.99
N HIS A 349 13.89 6.31 -27.25
CA HIS A 349 13.44 6.05 -25.87
C HIS A 349 14.58 5.66 -24.90
N SER A 350 15.85 5.96 -25.22
CA SER A 350 17.00 5.49 -24.48
C SER A 350 17.89 6.62 -23.97
N VAL A 351 18.54 6.39 -22.83
CA VAL A 351 19.61 7.27 -22.30
C VAL A 351 20.74 7.41 -23.34
N GLU A 352 20.97 6.35 -24.12
CA GLU A 352 21.96 6.36 -25.20
C GLU A 352 21.58 7.34 -26.32
N GLY A 353 20.32 7.42 -26.71
CA GLY A 353 19.83 8.41 -27.67
C GLY A 353 20.08 9.84 -27.20
N PHE A 354 19.80 10.13 -25.92
CA PHE A 354 20.09 11.45 -25.34
C PHE A 354 21.58 11.72 -25.24
N ARG A 355 22.38 10.72 -24.88
CA ARG A 355 23.85 10.83 -24.85
C ARG A 355 24.42 11.08 -26.21
N ASN A 356 23.95 10.40 -27.26
CA ASN A 356 24.37 10.62 -28.63
C ASN A 356 24.01 12.03 -29.07
N PHE A 357 22.80 12.50 -28.82
CA PHE A 357 22.39 13.89 -29.05
C PHE A 357 23.32 14.89 -28.33
N GLN A 358 23.63 14.66 -27.06
CA GLN A 358 24.54 15.51 -26.28
C GLN A 358 25.93 15.56 -26.88
N VAL A 359 26.48 14.40 -27.27
CA VAL A 359 27.82 14.28 -27.85
C VAL A 359 27.86 14.97 -29.23
N GLU A 360 26.90 14.70 -30.13
CA GLU A 360 26.86 15.32 -31.46
C GLU A 360 26.74 16.84 -31.36
N LEU A 361 25.87 17.35 -30.48
CA LEU A 361 25.71 18.79 -30.28
C LEU A 361 26.99 19.44 -29.71
N THR A 362 27.64 18.78 -28.76
CA THR A 362 28.89 19.25 -28.17
C THR A 362 30.01 19.30 -29.21
N GLN A 363 30.12 18.27 -30.07
CA GLN A 363 31.08 18.21 -31.15
C GLN A 363 30.84 19.33 -32.19
N LEU A 364 29.58 19.53 -32.59
CA LEU A 364 29.18 20.58 -33.53
C LEU A 364 29.53 21.99 -32.99
N VAL A 365 29.17 22.23 -31.72
CA VAL A 365 29.49 23.50 -31.04
C VAL A 365 30.99 23.72 -30.94
N SER A 366 31.77 22.69 -30.62
CA SER A 366 33.23 22.76 -30.53
C SER A 366 33.85 23.14 -31.89
N LYS A 367 33.36 22.51 -32.97
CA LYS A 367 33.77 22.82 -34.36
C LYS A 367 33.43 24.29 -34.72
N TYR A 368 32.17 24.70 -34.46
CA TYR A 368 31.71 26.06 -34.75
C TYR A 368 32.53 27.13 -33.99
N LEU A 369 32.80 26.95 -32.71
CA LEU A 369 33.62 27.88 -31.91
C LEU A 369 35.05 27.92 -32.42
N HIS A 370 35.64 26.77 -32.80
CA HIS A 370 36.96 26.73 -33.38
C HIS A 370 37.05 27.55 -34.67
N ASP A 371 36.06 27.45 -35.57
CA ASP A 371 35.99 28.21 -36.84
C ASP A 371 35.86 29.74 -36.58
N LYS A 372 35.25 30.12 -35.42
CA LYS A 372 35.15 31.49 -34.94
C LYS A 372 36.38 31.97 -34.15
N LYS A 373 37.42 31.15 -34.03
CA LYS A 373 38.62 31.37 -33.20
C LYS A 373 38.36 31.46 -31.71
N GLU A 374 37.20 31.00 -31.28
CA GLU A 374 36.83 30.86 -29.89
C GLU A 374 37.21 29.48 -29.32
N ASN A 375 37.41 29.39 -28.01
CA ASN A 375 37.86 28.15 -27.38
C ASN A 375 36.74 27.50 -26.54
N MET A 376 36.39 26.27 -26.88
CA MET A 376 35.42 25.45 -26.13
C MET A 376 35.77 25.34 -24.62
N ASN A 377 37.02 25.51 -24.23
CA ASN A 377 37.45 25.52 -22.85
C ASN A 377 36.77 26.64 -22.00
N SER A 378 36.39 27.78 -22.64
CA SER A 378 35.65 28.84 -21.97
C SER A 378 34.23 28.42 -21.55
N VAL A 379 33.66 27.44 -22.26
CA VAL A 379 32.37 26.83 -21.98
C VAL A 379 32.51 25.69 -20.96
N ILE A 380 33.42 24.73 -21.20
CA ILE A 380 33.60 23.52 -20.37
C ILE A 380 34.03 23.85 -18.92
N ARG A 381 34.81 24.89 -18.71
CA ARG A 381 35.28 25.30 -17.36
C ARG A 381 34.25 26.05 -16.53
N ASP A 382 33.10 26.41 -17.13
CA ASP A 382 32.03 27.06 -16.40
C ASP A 382 31.40 26.07 -15.41
N PRO A 383 31.33 26.38 -14.10
CA PRO A 383 30.73 25.47 -13.11
C PRO A 383 29.28 25.09 -13.41
N ILE A 384 28.52 25.99 -14.03
CA ILE A 384 27.12 25.75 -14.42
C ILE A 384 27.07 24.69 -15.53
N TYR A 385 27.99 24.77 -16.53
CA TYR A 385 28.10 23.77 -17.59
C TYR A 385 28.31 22.38 -17.01
N LEU A 386 29.29 22.22 -16.14
CA LEU A 386 29.61 20.93 -15.54
C LEU A 386 28.42 20.31 -14.82
N GLN A 387 27.69 21.11 -14.06
CA GLN A 387 26.49 20.65 -13.36
C GLN A 387 25.37 20.25 -14.32
N LEU A 388 25.11 21.03 -15.35
CA LEU A 388 24.06 20.74 -16.33
C LEU A 388 24.42 19.55 -17.21
N ASP A 389 25.69 19.45 -17.65
CA ASP A 389 26.21 18.40 -18.52
C ASP A 389 26.09 17.01 -17.86
N MET A 390 26.48 16.89 -16.59
CA MET A 390 26.36 15.66 -15.82
C MET A 390 24.90 15.20 -15.61
N ASN A 391 23.96 16.12 -15.65
CA ASN A 391 22.56 15.84 -15.44
C ASN A 391 21.72 15.76 -16.71
N ALA A 392 22.26 16.19 -17.86
CA ALA A 392 21.53 16.34 -19.10
C ALA A 392 20.77 15.09 -19.56
N VAL A 393 21.40 13.92 -19.45
CA VAL A 393 20.83 12.63 -19.88
C VAL A 393 19.81 12.02 -18.91
N LYS A 394 19.55 12.65 -17.77
CA LYS A 394 18.65 12.10 -16.76
C LYS A 394 17.16 12.31 -17.09
N SER A 395 16.82 13.37 -17.80
CA SER A 395 15.45 13.67 -18.24
C SER A 395 15.44 14.64 -19.41
N GLU A 396 14.31 14.67 -20.14
CA GLU A 396 14.10 15.66 -21.21
C GLU A 396 14.26 17.10 -20.67
N PHE A 397 13.70 17.39 -19.53
CA PHE A 397 13.80 18.70 -18.88
C PHE A 397 15.27 19.10 -18.63
N SER A 398 16.07 18.19 -18.10
CA SER A 398 17.49 18.41 -17.84
C SER A 398 18.27 18.62 -19.13
N MET A 399 17.93 17.86 -20.19
CA MET A 399 18.54 18.01 -21.53
C MET A 399 18.20 19.37 -22.15
N VAL A 400 16.95 19.81 -22.05
CA VAL A 400 16.51 21.14 -22.53
C VAL A 400 17.22 22.26 -21.76
N GLN A 401 17.38 22.15 -20.46
CA GLN A 401 18.12 23.12 -19.66
C GLN A 401 19.59 23.20 -20.09
N TRP A 402 20.27 22.06 -20.22
CA TRP A 402 21.66 22.00 -20.68
C TRP A 402 21.83 22.58 -22.07
N MET A 403 21.01 22.14 -23.02
CA MET A 403 21.04 22.60 -24.41
C MET A 403 20.77 24.10 -24.53
N THR A 404 19.78 24.62 -23.82
CA THR A 404 19.43 26.06 -23.85
C THR A 404 20.55 26.88 -23.25
N TRP A 405 21.15 26.45 -22.14
CA TRP A 405 22.30 27.12 -21.52
C TRP A 405 23.50 27.13 -22.49
N LEU A 406 23.84 25.97 -23.08
CA LEU A 406 24.96 25.83 -24.04
C LEU A 406 24.79 26.78 -25.24
N MET A 407 23.62 26.77 -25.85
CA MET A 407 23.35 27.62 -27.01
C MET A 407 23.43 29.11 -26.64
N ASN A 408 22.87 29.52 -25.52
CA ASN A 408 22.97 30.91 -25.09
C ASN A 408 24.41 31.35 -24.87
N LYS A 409 25.24 30.53 -24.26
CA LYS A 409 26.66 30.78 -24.05
C LYS A 409 27.41 30.93 -25.36
N VAL A 410 27.12 30.05 -26.33
CA VAL A 410 27.72 30.09 -27.69
C VAL A 410 27.37 31.38 -28.43
N PHE A 411 26.10 31.80 -28.38
CA PHE A 411 25.69 33.06 -29.02
C PHE A 411 26.33 34.28 -28.34
N ASP A 412 26.44 34.30 -27.01
CA ASP A 412 27.06 35.39 -26.30
C ASP A 412 28.56 35.52 -26.67
N LEU A 413 29.31 34.42 -26.70
CA LEU A 413 30.71 34.41 -27.09
C LEU A 413 30.94 34.90 -28.56
N THR A 414 30.03 34.53 -29.47
CA THR A 414 30.22 34.85 -30.92
C THR A 414 29.60 36.17 -31.35
N GLN A 415 28.82 36.86 -30.49
CA GLN A 415 28.24 38.19 -30.77
C GLN A 415 29.10 39.34 -30.22
N GLU A 416 29.99 39.11 -29.27
CA GLU A 416 30.89 40.17 -28.75
C GLU A 416 31.90 40.64 -29.82
N GLU A 417 32.21 39.83 -30.84
CA GLU A 417 33.07 40.25 -31.98
C GLU A 417 32.36 41.16 -33.01
N ARG A 418 31.03 41.36 -32.93
CA ARG A 418 30.28 42.18 -33.90
C ARG A 418 30.04 43.63 -33.41
N LYS A 419 30.57 43.99 -32.26
CA LYS A 419 30.61 45.40 -31.74
C LYS A 419 32.02 45.95 -31.86
#